data_fb70c12170d731848863c93de6347c09
#
_entry.id   fb70c12170d731848863c93de6347c09
#
_cell.length_a   1.000
_cell.length_b   1.000
_cell.length_c   1.000
_cell.angle_alpha   90.00
_cell.angle_beta   90.00
_cell.angle_gamma   90.00
#
_symmetry.space_group_name_H-M   'P 1'
#
loop_
_entity.id
_entity.type
_entity.pdbx_description
1 polymer ?
#
loop_
_entity_poly.entity_id
_entity_poly.type
_entity_poly.pdbx_seq_one_letter_code
_entity_poly.pdbx_strand_id
1 'polypeptide(L)'
;MALKFLKVLIVDDVAHGRALLAEILRAIGVQQIHEAGDGAEGLKVMQAHAIDVVLTDLAMAPLDGIAFARRLRTSPGSPNPMIPVLMITGHSTPRHLQEARDAGVNAVMAKPITARGLIERLQQVVNDRRPFVRGGDYFGPDRRRKRDPNHRGPWRRAVDGLTVRDIRG
;
A
#
# COMPACT_ATOMS: atom_id res chain seq x y z
N MET A 1 13.76 -6.16 -9.41
CA MET A 1 14.37 -6.30 -8.06
C MET A 1 14.19 -7.74 -7.59
N ALA A 2 15.23 -8.38 -7.08
CA ALA A 2 15.11 -9.76 -6.59
C ALA A 2 14.41 -9.76 -5.23
N LEU A 3 13.43 -10.64 -5.03
CA LEU A 3 12.61 -10.73 -3.81
C LEU A 3 13.44 -10.89 -2.54
N LYS A 4 14.60 -11.52 -2.62
CA LYS A 4 15.50 -11.76 -1.47
C LYS A 4 16.02 -10.49 -0.79
N PHE A 5 16.05 -9.36 -1.49
CA PHE A 5 16.50 -8.07 -0.94
C PHE A 5 15.35 -7.19 -0.46
N LEU A 6 14.10 -7.61 -0.73
CA LEU A 6 12.92 -6.85 -0.37
C LEU A 6 12.69 -6.89 1.13
N LYS A 7 12.51 -5.73 1.74
CA LYS A 7 12.17 -5.57 3.16
C LYS A 7 10.66 -5.36 3.27
N VAL A 8 9.99 -6.36 3.78
CA VAL A 8 8.53 -6.42 3.85
C VAL A 8 8.07 -6.18 5.28
N LEU A 9 7.09 -5.31 5.47
CA LEU A 9 6.34 -5.19 6.72
C LEU A 9 4.96 -5.81 6.53
N ILE A 10 4.60 -6.73 7.44
CA ILE A 10 3.25 -7.30 7.55
C ILE A 10 2.54 -6.62 8.72
N VAL A 11 1.34 -6.10 8.47
CA VAL A 11 0.47 -5.51 9.50
C VAL A 11 -0.87 -6.25 9.49
N ASP A 12 -1.13 -7.05 10.53
CA ASP A 12 -2.34 -7.86 10.68
C ASP A 12 -2.54 -8.16 12.17
N ASP A 13 -3.73 -7.94 12.73
CA ASP A 13 -4.00 -8.16 14.16
C ASP A 13 -4.17 -9.65 14.51
N VAL A 14 -4.35 -10.50 13.51
CA VAL A 14 -4.46 -11.95 13.68
C VAL A 14 -3.07 -12.60 13.57
N ALA A 15 -2.48 -13.00 14.69
CA ALA A 15 -1.13 -13.59 14.75
C ALA A 15 -0.94 -14.79 13.81
N HIS A 16 -1.95 -15.67 13.70
CA HIS A 16 -1.90 -16.82 12.80
C HIS A 16 -1.86 -16.37 11.31
N GLY A 17 -2.63 -15.36 10.95
CA GLY A 17 -2.61 -14.77 9.60
C GLY A 17 -1.26 -14.18 9.24
N ARG A 18 -0.65 -13.43 10.18
CA ARG A 18 0.72 -12.89 10.01
C ARG A 18 1.74 -13.99 9.80
N ALA A 19 1.73 -15.02 10.68
CA ALA A 19 2.67 -16.15 10.59
C ALA A 19 2.56 -16.88 9.25
N LEU A 20 1.34 -17.18 8.80
CA LEU A 20 1.10 -17.81 7.51
C LEU A 20 1.62 -16.95 6.34
N LEU A 21 1.34 -15.66 6.36
CA LEU A 21 1.82 -14.75 5.32
C LEU A 21 3.35 -14.65 5.32
N ALA A 22 3.97 -14.62 6.50
CA ALA A 22 5.43 -14.63 6.64
C ALA A 22 6.05 -15.93 6.09
N GLU A 23 5.43 -17.09 6.32
CA GLU A 23 5.87 -18.38 5.75
C GLU A 23 5.80 -18.37 4.22
N ILE A 24 4.70 -17.89 3.64
CA ILE A 24 4.56 -17.75 2.18
C ILE A 24 5.64 -16.82 1.63
N LEU A 25 5.90 -15.68 2.28
CA LEU A 25 6.95 -14.75 1.88
C LEU A 25 8.34 -15.38 1.92
N ARG A 26 8.66 -16.13 2.97
CA ARG A 26 9.93 -16.87 3.06
C ARG A 26 10.05 -17.92 1.96
N ALA A 27 8.97 -18.67 1.70
CA ALA A 27 8.95 -19.71 0.66
C ALA A 27 9.18 -19.14 -0.75
N ILE A 28 8.76 -17.90 -1.02
CA ILE A 28 9.02 -17.21 -2.30
C ILE A 28 10.35 -16.44 -2.33
N GLY A 29 11.15 -16.53 -1.27
CA GLY A 29 12.52 -16.03 -1.21
C GLY A 29 12.72 -14.68 -0.55
N VAL A 30 11.70 -14.09 0.12
CA VAL A 30 11.85 -12.88 0.92
C VAL A 30 12.59 -13.21 2.21
N GLN A 31 13.68 -12.50 2.49
CA GLN A 31 14.54 -12.78 3.66
C GLN A 31 14.31 -11.78 4.81
N GLN A 32 13.88 -10.56 4.52
CA GLN A 32 13.71 -9.51 5.52
C GLN A 32 12.23 -9.22 5.70
N ILE A 33 11.66 -9.78 6.76
CA ILE A 33 10.24 -9.67 7.10
C ILE A 33 10.12 -9.08 8.50
N HIS A 34 9.39 -8.00 8.61
CA HIS A 34 9.00 -7.37 9.86
C HIS A 34 7.50 -7.59 10.06
N GLU A 35 7.08 -7.70 11.29
CA GLU A 35 5.68 -7.95 11.65
C GLU A 35 5.20 -6.90 12.64
N ALA A 36 3.93 -6.53 12.54
CA ALA A 36 3.24 -5.64 13.46
C ALA A 36 1.81 -6.13 13.67
N GLY A 37 1.32 -6.08 14.90
CA GLY A 37 -0.01 -6.51 15.29
C GLY A 37 -1.09 -5.45 15.07
N ASP A 38 -0.71 -4.21 14.80
CA ASP A 38 -1.62 -3.12 14.47
C ASP A 38 -0.94 -2.01 13.68
N GLY A 39 -1.73 -1.03 13.21
CA GLY A 39 -1.20 0.08 12.42
C GLY A 39 -0.27 1.01 13.20
N ALA A 40 -0.43 1.15 14.51
CA ALA A 40 0.44 2.00 15.33
C ALA A 40 1.82 1.36 15.52
N GLU A 41 1.85 0.06 15.77
CA GLU A 41 3.08 -0.73 15.80
C GLU A 41 3.76 -0.72 14.43
N GLY A 42 2.99 -0.86 13.34
CA GLY A 42 3.51 -0.77 11.97
C GLY A 42 4.25 0.54 11.69
N LEU A 43 3.71 1.68 12.13
CA LEU A 43 4.39 2.97 12.01
C LEU A 43 5.71 3.01 12.81
N LYS A 44 5.74 2.45 14.02
CA LYS A 44 6.97 2.36 14.84
C LYS A 44 8.04 1.50 14.14
N VAL A 45 7.65 0.35 13.59
CA VAL A 45 8.55 -0.52 12.83
C VAL A 45 9.15 0.23 11.63
N MET A 46 8.35 1.01 10.92
CA MET A 46 8.82 1.82 9.79
C MET A 46 9.72 2.99 10.19
N GLN A 47 9.60 3.50 11.42
CA GLN A 47 10.53 4.50 11.96
C GLN A 47 11.89 3.90 12.30
N ALA A 48 11.91 2.65 12.77
CA ALA A 48 13.11 1.94 13.19
C ALA A 48 13.83 1.22 12.03
N HIS A 49 13.09 0.84 10.98
CA HIS A 49 13.61 0.02 9.89
C HIS A 49 13.25 0.61 8.52
N ALA A 50 14.20 0.54 7.59
CA ALA A 50 13.92 0.85 6.19
C ALA A 50 13.05 -0.27 5.60
N ILE A 51 11.79 0.03 5.27
CA ILE A 51 10.82 -0.89 4.67
C ILE A 51 10.63 -0.52 3.20
N ASP A 52 10.53 -1.51 2.32
CA ASP A 52 10.32 -1.33 0.88
C ASP A 52 8.85 -1.49 0.47
N VAL A 53 8.09 -2.31 1.20
CA VAL A 53 6.66 -2.54 0.92
C VAL A 53 5.93 -2.93 2.21
N VAL A 54 4.69 -2.46 2.33
CA VAL A 54 3.78 -2.81 3.41
C VAL A 54 2.68 -3.72 2.88
N LEU A 55 2.47 -4.85 3.55
CA LEU A 55 1.30 -5.71 3.40
C LEU A 55 0.41 -5.50 4.62
N THR A 56 -0.83 -5.07 4.41
CA THR A 56 -1.76 -4.82 5.52
C THR A 56 -3.06 -5.57 5.32
N ASP A 57 -3.60 -6.16 6.39
CA ASP A 57 -5.00 -6.61 6.34
C ASP A 57 -5.95 -5.40 6.32
N LEU A 58 -7.14 -5.60 5.77
CA LEU A 58 -8.21 -4.60 5.80
C LEU A 58 -8.86 -4.52 7.17
N ALA A 59 -9.25 -5.69 7.70
CA ALA A 59 -10.04 -5.81 8.91
C ALA A 59 -9.12 -5.99 10.13
N MET A 60 -8.74 -4.90 10.76
CA MET A 60 -7.90 -4.88 11.97
C MET A 60 -8.53 -3.96 13.03
N ALA A 61 -8.19 -4.21 14.31
CA ALA A 61 -8.53 -3.35 15.41
C ALA A 61 -7.27 -2.95 16.20
N PRO A 62 -7.20 -1.76 16.79
CA PRO A 62 -8.20 -0.67 16.81
C PRO A 62 -8.19 0.19 15.53
N LEU A 63 -7.22 0.04 14.64
CA LEU A 63 -7.06 0.81 13.42
C LEU A 63 -7.11 -0.12 12.22
N ASP A 64 -8.16 0.00 11.40
CA ASP A 64 -8.27 -0.79 10.17
C ASP A 64 -7.23 -0.43 9.12
N GLY A 65 -7.05 -1.30 8.11
CA GLY A 65 -6.03 -1.11 7.09
C GLY A 65 -6.24 0.12 6.22
N ILE A 66 -7.48 0.59 6.04
CA ILE A 66 -7.79 1.82 5.29
C ILE A 66 -7.35 3.04 6.09
N ALA A 67 -7.70 3.10 7.38
CA ALA A 67 -7.29 4.19 8.26
C ALA A 67 -5.77 4.21 8.47
N PHE A 68 -5.13 3.04 8.57
CA PHE A 68 -3.67 2.91 8.60
C PHE A 68 -3.04 3.48 7.32
N ALA A 69 -3.52 3.06 6.14
CA ALA A 69 -3.01 3.57 4.87
C ALA A 69 -3.18 5.10 4.75
N ARG A 70 -4.33 5.64 5.16
CA ARG A 70 -4.55 7.11 5.19
C ARG A 70 -3.54 7.81 6.09
N ARG A 71 -3.32 7.31 7.32
CA ARG A 71 -2.31 7.88 8.24
C ARG A 71 -0.93 7.85 7.63
N LEU A 72 -0.56 6.73 7.00
CA LEU A 72 0.73 6.56 6.33
C LEU A 72 0.91 7.58 5.20
N ARG A 73 -0.16 7.93 4.47
CA ARG A 73 -0.12 8.90 3.36
C ARG A 73 -0.13 10.36 3.79
N THR A 74 -0.85 10.69 4.85
CA THR A 74 -1.20 12.09 5.14
C THR A 74 -0.65 12.63 6.47
N SER A 75 -0.24 11.76 7.41
CA SER A 75 0.28 12.23 8.70
C SER A 75 1.65 12.90 8.53
N PRO A 76 1.87 14.07 9.16
CA PRO A 76 3.16 14.78 9.12
C PRO A 76 4.34 13.94 9.63
N GLY A 77 4.07 13.02 10.56
CA GLY A 77 5.07 12.10 11.13
C GLY A 77 5.20 10.77 10.39
N SER A 78 4.64 10.63 9.19
CA SER A 78 4.77 9.40 8.41
C SER A 78 6.22 9.16 7.99
N PRO A 79 6.79 7.99 8.27
CA PRO A 79 8.18 7.69 7.92
C PRO A 79 8.44 7.66 6.41
N ASN A 80 7.46 7.19 5.65
CA ASN A 80 7.51 7.16 4.18
C ASN A 80 6.10 7.21 3.58
N PRO A 81 5.57 8.40 3.29
CA PRO A 81 4.23 8.54 2.71
C PRO A 81 4.06 7.93 1.32
N MET A 82 5.14 7.64 0.61
CA MET A 82 5.12 7.09 -0.75
C MET A 82 5.39 5.59 -0.80
N ILE A 83 5.55 4.92 0.34
CA ILE A 83 5.83 3.48 0.37
C ILE A 83 4.74 2.68 -0.37
N PRO A 84 5.10 1.67 -1.17
CA PRO A 84 4.12 0.75 -1.75
C PRO A 84 3.31 0.04 -0.67
N VAL A 85 1.97 0.05 -0.82
CA VAL A 85 1.04 -0.64 0.09
C VAL A 85 0.22 -1.63 -0.71
N LEU A 86 0.30 -2.90 -0.32
CA LEU A 86 -0.56 -4.00 -0.77
C LEU A 86 -1.54 -4.34 0.36
N MET A 87 -2.83 -4.13 0.14
CA MET A 87 -3.86 -4.53 1.07
C MET A 87 -4.33 -5.95 0.77
N ILE A 88 -4.45 -6.78 1.80
CA ILE A 88 -4.89 -8.18 1.70
C ILE A 88 -6.18 -8.29 2.49
N THR A 89 -7.23 -8.85 1.88
CA THR A 89 -8.55 -8.89 2.52
C THR A 89 -9.33 -10.17 2.22
N GLY A 90 -10.01 -10.69 3.23
CA GLY A 90 -10.99 -11.77 3.06
C GLY A 90 -12.34 -11.29 2.49
N HIS A 91 -12.59 -9.98 2.50
CA HIS A 91 -13.87 -9.38 2.07
C HIS A 91 -13.62 -8.23 1.10
N SER A 92 -13.63 -8.53 -0.19
CA SER A 92 -13.44 -7.52 -1.25
C SER A 92 -14.78 -7.11 -1.87
N THR A 93 -15.50 -6.21 -1.21
CA THR A 93 -16.66 -5.56 -1.82
C THR A 93 -16.21 -4.41 -2.74
N PRO A 94 -17.01 -4.02 -3.76
CA PRO A 94 -16.70 -2.83 -4.56
C PRO A 94 -16.46 -1.57 -3.72
N ARG A 95 -17.19 -1.42 -2.62
CA ARG A 95 -17.04 -0.33 -1.67
C ARG A 95 -15.65 -0.34 -1.01
N HIS A 96 -15.22 -1.48 -0.46
CA HIS A 96 -13.92 -1.61 0.18
C HIS A 96 -12.76 -1.36 -0.82
N LEU A 97 -12.93 -1.83 -2.07
CA LEU A 97 -11.94 -1.55 -3.12
C LEU A 97 -11.84 -0.04 -3.43
N GLN A 98 -12.97 0.66 -3.44
CA GLN A 98 -12.99 2.10 -3.65
C GLN A 98 -12.37 2.84 -2.46
N GLU A 99 -12.73 2.48 -1.23
CA GLU A 99 -12.20 3.08 0.00
C GLU A 99 -10.67 2.86 0.11
N ALA A 100 -10.17 1.66 -0.23
CA ALA A 100 -8.74 1.38 -0.28
C ALA A 100 -8.00 2.26 -1.30
N ARG A 101 -8.58 2.43 -2.50
CA ARG A 101 -8.04 3.36 -3.52
C ARG A 101 -8.01 4.79 -3.03
N ASP A 102 -9.08 5.22 -2.35
CA ASP A 102 -9.21 6.58 -1.81
C ASP A 102 -8.29 6.81 -0.60
N ALA A 103 -7.84 5.76 0.05
CA ALA A 103 -6.80 5.79 1.08
C ALA A 103 -5.36 5.78 0.51
N GLY A 104 -5.19 5.67 -0.81
CA GLY A 104 -3.87 5.67 -1.45
C GLY A 104 -3.16 4.30 -1.45
N VAL A 105 -3.91 3.19 -1.33
CA VAL A 105 -3.37 1.84 -1.46
C VAL A 105 -2.98 1.57 -2.92
N ASN A 106 -1.82 0.93 -3.14
CA ASN A 106 -1.31 0.65 -4.49
C ASN A 106 -2.06 -0.50 -5.17
N ALA A 107 -2.36 -1.56 -4.43
CA ALA A 107 -3.14 -2.69 -4.90
C ALA A 107 -3.89 -3.40 -3.77
N VAL A 108 -4.92 -4.15 -4.12
CA VAL A 108 -5.67 -5.01 -3.21
C VAL A 108 -5.59 -6.45 -3.71
N MET A 109 -5.44 -7.39 -2.79
CA MET A 109 -5.44 -8.83 -3.04
C MET A 109 -6.47 -9.50 -2.15
N ALA A 110 -7.31 -10.36 -2.73
CA ALA A 110 -8.28 -11.14 -1.98
C ALA A 110 -7.64 -12.41 -1.39
N LYS A 111 -8.05 -12.79 -0.16
CA LYS A 111 -7.77 -14.12 0.41
C LYS A 111 -8.68 -15.16 -0.31
N PRO A 112 -8.24 -16.40 -0.56
CA PRO A 112 -7.00 -17.03 -0.08
C PRO A 112 -5.75 -16.59 -0.87
N ILE A 113 -4.62 -16.48 -0.15
CA ILE A 113 -3.34 -16.06 -0.72
C ILE A 113 -2.64 -17.27 -1.34
N THR A 114 -2.25 -17.16 -2.61
CA THR A 114 -1.38 -18.14 -3.27
C THR A 114 0.02 -17.55 -3.44
N ALA A 115 1.05 -18.38 -3.40
CA ALA A 115 2.44 -17.95 -3.58
C ALA A 115 2.62 -17.21 -4.94
N ARG A 116 2.06 -17.76 -6.01
CA ARG A 116 2.11 -17.14 -7.34
C ARG A 116 1.43 -15.76 -7.36
N GLY A 117 0.20 -15.69 -6.83
CA GLY A 117 -0.55 -14.43 -6.79
C GLY A 117 0.16 -13.37 -5.94
N LEU A 118 0.80 -13.77 -4.83
CA LEU A 118 1.57 -12.87 -3.99
C LEU A 118 2.83 -12.34 -4.71
N ILE A 119 3.57 -13.20 -5.42
CA ILE A 119 4.72 -12.78 -6.25
C ILE A 119 4.28 -11.73 -7.28
N GLU A 120 3.23 -12.02 -8.05
CA GLU A 120 2.73 -11.13 -9.08
C GLU A 120 2.30 -9.77 -8.50
N ARG A 121 1.63 -9.76 -7.36
CA ARG A 121 1.19 -8.53 -6.68
C ARG A 121 2.35 -7.74 -6.07
N LEU A 122 3.30 -8.41 -5.42
CA LEU A 122 4.51 -7.76 -4.90
C LEU A 122 5.30 -7.09 -6.03
N GLN A 123 5.53 -7.81 -7.12
CA GLN A 123 6.21 -7.24 -8.29
C GLN A 123 5.45 -6.04 -8.86
N GLN A 124 4.13 -6.12 -8.94
CA GLN A 124 3.29 -5.04 -9.40
C GLN A 124 3.41 -3.79 -8.53
N VAL A 125 3.34 -3.92 -7.19
CA VAL A 125 3.34 -2.75 -6.30
C VAL A 125 4.74 -2.16 -6.12
N VAL A 126 5.78 -2.99 -6.08
CA VAL A 126 7.17 -2.53 -5.94
C VAL A 126 7.67 -1.84 -7.21
N ASN A 127 7.21 -2.30 -8.38
CA ASN A 127 7.54 -1.68 -9.67
C ASN A 127 6.48 -0.66 -10.13
N ASP A 128 5.58 -0.24 -9.26
CA ASP A 128 4.54 0.72 -9.57
C ASP A 128 5.16 2.09 -9.89
N ARG A 129 5.11 2.46 -11.17
CA ARG A 129 5.68 3.73 -11.68
C ARG A 129 4.65 4.86 -11.73
N ARG A 130 3.44 4.63 -11.22
CA ARG A 130 2.45 5.70 -11.17
C ARG A 130 2.98 6.86 -10.33
N PRO A 131 2.89 8.10 -10.81
CA PRO A 131 3.24 9.25 -9.99
C PRO A 131 2.33 9.30 -8.78
N PHE A 132 2.86 9.75 -7.64
CA PHE A 132 2.03 10.13 -6.51
C PHE A 132 1.44 11.52 -6.78
N VAL A 133 0.16 11.64 -6.52
CA VAL A 133 -0.59 12.90 -6.71
C VAL A 133 -1.23 13.32 -5.39
N ARG A 134 -1.33 14.62 -5.19
CA ARG A 134 -2.03 15.21 -4.05
C ARG A 134 -3.30 15.92 -4.55
N GLY A 135 -4.42 15.72 -3.86
CA GLY A 135 -5.68 16.36 -4.22
C GLY A 135 -6.68 16.37 -3.09
N GLY A 136 -6.97 17.55 -2.51
CA GLY A 136 -7.74 17.62 -1.28
C GLY A 136 -7.09 16.77 -0.19
N ASP A 137 -7.87 15.89 0.42
CA ASP A 137 -7.38 14.96 1.46
C ASP A 137 -6.70 13.70 0.91
N TYR A 138 -6.56 13.59 -0.42
CA TYR A 138 -5.91 12.44 -1.05
C TYR A 138 -4.43 12.68 -1.25
N PHE A 139 -3.62 11.70 -0.85
CA PHE A 139 -2.24 11.55 -1.26
C PHE A 139 -1.97 10.08 -1.57
N GLY A 140 -1.49 9.78 -2.78
CA GLY A 140 -1.26 8.39 -3.19
C GLY A 140 -0.96 8.25 -4.68
N PRO A 141 -0.82 6.99 -5.16
CA PRO A 141 -0.58 6.72 -6.57
C PRO A 141 -1.71 7.26 -7.45
N ASP A 142 -1.39 7.80 -8.61
CA ASP A 142 -2.41 8.26 -9.56
C ASP A 142 -3.41 7.13 -9.86
N ARG A 143 -4.69 7.37 -9.57
CA ARG A 143 -5.77 6.39 -9.70
C ARG A 143 -6.19 6.14 -11.14
N ARG A 144 -5.71 6.96 -12.07
CA ARG A 144 -5.99 6.82 -13.50
C ARG A 144 -5.18 5.67 -14.09
N ARG A 145 -5.85 4.72 -14.72
CA ARG A 145 -5.19 3.56 -15.37
C ARG A 145 -4.58 3.92 -16.73
N LYS A 146 -5.06 4.97 -17.38
CA LYS A 146 -4.52 5.51 -18.64
C LYS A 146 -4.38 7.01 -18.50
N ARG A 147 -3.17 7.53 -18.69
CA ARG A 147 -2.98 8.93 -19.03
C ARG A 147 -3.47 9.09 -20.47
N ASP A 148 -4.47 9.92 -20.67
CA ASP A 148 -4.80 10.41 -22.01
C ASP A 148 -3.93 11.64 -22.28
N PRO A 149 -2.86 11.53 -23.09
CA PRO A 149 -1.99 12.65 -23.39
C PRO A 149 -2.70 13.75 -24.20
N ASN A 150 -3.87 13.44 -24.78
CA ASN A 150 -4.69 14.35 -25.59
C ASN A 150 -5.92 14.89 -24.83
N HIS A 151 -5.99 14.69 -23.52
CA HIS A 151 -7.11 15.19 -22.74
C HIS A 151 -7.19 16.72 -22.84
N ARG A 152 -8.22 17.22 -23.50
CA ARG A 152 -8.47 18.67 -23.73
C ARG A 152 -9.59 19.23 -22.88
N GLY A 153 -10.18 18.43 -21.99
CA GLY A 153 -11.29 18.86 -21.14
C GLY A 153 -10.83 19.40 -19.78
N PRO A 154 -11.71 20.07 -19.03
CA PRO A 154 -11.42 20.45 -17.67
C PRO A 154 -11.18 19.18 -16.82
N TRP A 155 -10.16 19.22 -15.97
CA TRP A 155 -9.93 18.17 -15.02
C TRP A 155 -11.10 18.09 -14.04
N ARG A 156 -11.66 16.91 -13.82
CA ARG A 156 -12.81 16.71 -12.91
C ARG A 156 -12.51 17.09 -11.46
N ARG A 157 -11.21 17.23 -11.12
CA ARG A 157 -10.73 17.65 -9.79
C ARG A 157 -9.62 18.69 -9.99
N ALA A 158 -9.59 19.72 -9.15
CA ALA A 158 -8.68 20.85 -9.25
C ALA A 158 -7.17 20.50 -9.34
N VAL A 159 -6.79 19.29 -8.93
CA VAL A 159 -5.38 18.82 -8.88
C VAL A 159 -5.11 17.61 -9.77
N ASP A 160 -6.02 17.25 -10.65
CA ASP A 160 -5.91 16.06 -11.51
C ASP A 160 -4.71 16.08 -12.48
N GLY A 161 -4.08 17.22 -12.68
CA GLY A 161 -2.89 17.39 -13.51
C GLY A 161 -1.57 17.48 -12.74
N LEU A 162 -1.62 17.63 -11.41
CA LEU A 162 -0.42 17.89 -10.60
C LEU A 162 0.21 16.57 -10.12
N THR A 163 1.53 16.49 -10.20
CA THR A 163 2.34 15.42 -9.61
C THR A 163 3.05 15.94 -8.36
N VAL A 164 3.63 15.03 -7.55
CA VAL A 164 4.44 15.44 -6.38
C VAL A 164 5.62 16.32 -6.77
N ARG A 165 6.13 16.19 -7.99
CA ARG A 165 7.18 17.07 -8.53
C ARG A 165 6.68 18.49 -8.77
N ASP A 166 5.44 18.62 -9.24
CA ASP A 166 4.81 19.91 -9.53
C ASP A 166 4.42 20.69 -8.25
N ILE A 167 4.30 19.96 -7.11
CA ILE A 167 3.88 20.52 -5.82
C ILE A 167 5.08 20.96 -4.96
N ARG A 168 6.30 20.53 -5.30
CA ARG A 168 7.54 20.86 -4.57
C ARG A 168 8.31 22.06 -5.16
N GLY A 169 7.70 22.78 -6.12
CA GLY A 169 8.22 24.03 -6.68
C GLY A 169 8.10 25.19 -5.74
#